data_cf3c56d0982029eeafa1822a08490d2c
#
_entry.id   cf3c56d0982029eeafa1822a08490d2c
#
_cell.length_a   1.000
_cell.length_b   1.000
_cell.length_c   1.000
_cell.angle_alpha   90.00
_cell.angle_beta   90.00
_cell.angle_gamma   90.00
#
_symmetry.space_group_name_H-M   'P 1'
#
loop_
_entity.id
_entity.type
_entity.pdbx_description
1 polymer ?
#
loop_
_entity_poly.entity_id
_entity_poly.type
_entity_poly.pdbx_seq_one_letter_code
_entity_poly.pdbx_strand_id
1 'polypeptide(L)'
;MCLIIDANLCSDILKKTNNTSFNKLREAIFSNRLTLMHGGKLTQEYRSAGVLNVIALLAQSGRAIRVDDALINAELAKIKNLCTSNDEHVIALARADRQRARVLCTNDQALRTDFKNKTLIDNPRGTIYSPTRHTASLANC
;
A
#
# COMPACT_ATOMS: atom_id res chain seq x y z
N MET A 1 -11.70 1.38 -2.77
CA MET A 1 -10.41 2.10 -2.80
C MET A 1 -9.28 1.10 -2.72
N CYS A 2 -8.27 1.29 -3.52
CA CYS A 2 -7.08 0.46 -3.48
C CYS A 2 -6.00 1.13 -2.63
N LEU A 3 -5.41 0.36 -1.74
CA LEU A 3 -4.49 0.84 -0.71
C LEU A 3 -3.21 0.04 -0.74
N ILE A 4 -2.10 0.73 -0.53
CA ILE A 4 -0.81 0.11 -0.22
C ILE A 4 -0.49 0.40 1.25
N ILE A 5 -0.10 -0.62 1.99
CA ILE A 5 0.33 -0.50 3.37
C ILE A 5 1.85 -0.74 3.42
N ASP A 6 2.58 0.24 3.93
CA ASP A 6 4.00 0.08 4.20
C ASP A 6 4.23 -1.04 5.23
N ALA A 7 5.28 -1.82 5.02
CA ALA A 7 5.61 -2.95 5.88
C ALA A 7 5.75 -2.55 7.36
N ASN A 8 6.20 -1.34 7.65
CA ASN A 8 6.32 -0.83 9.02
C ASN A 8 4.99 -0.75 9.78
N LEU A 9 3.87 -0.64 9.06
CA LEU A 9 2.53 -0.53 9.64
C LEU A 9 1.66 -1.76 9.44
N CYS A 10 2.10 -2.73 8.63
CA CYS A 10 1.25 -3.85 8.25
C CYS A 10 0.81 -4.70 9.44
N SER A 11 1.68 -4.90 10.44
CA SER A 11 1.32 -5.63 11.66
C SER A 11 0.28 -4.89 12.49
N ASP A 12 0.43 -3.58 12.66
CA ASP A 12 -0.51 -2.76 13.43
C ASP A 12 -1.89 -2.68 12.78
N ILE A 13 -1.94 -2.77 11.46
CA ILE A 13 -3.19 -2.67 10.71
C ILE A 13 -3.85 -4.04 10.53
N LEU A 14 -3.08 -5.05 10.13
CA LEU A 14 -3.63 -6.35 9.74
C LEU A 14 -3.72 -7.35 10.89
N LYS A 15 -2.90 -7.22 11.94
CA LYS A 15 -3.00 -8.00 13.14
C LYS A 15 -3.81 -7.24 14.20
N LYS A 16 -4.53 -8.00 15.04
CA LYS A 16 -5.22 -7.40 16.20
C LYS A 16 -4.18 -6.92 17.21
N THR A 17 -4.06 -5.63 17.38
CA THR A 17 -3.16 -4.99 18.33
C THR A 17 -3.92 -4.04 19.26
N ASN A 18 -3.25 -3.53 20.29
CA ASN A 18 -3.83 -2.50 21.17
C ASN A 18 -3.85 -1.11 20.53
N ASN A 19 -3.26 -0.95 19.34
CA ASN A 19 -3.28 0.31 18.62
C ASN A 19 -4.64 0.55 17.99
N THR A 20 -5.40 1.51 18.53
CA THR A 20 -6.74 1.87 18.06
C THR A 20 -6.74 2.84 16.88
N SER A 21 -5.59 3.45 16.56
CA SER A 21 -5.47 4.46 15.51
C SER A 21 -5.89 3.96 14.12
N PHE A 22 -5.78 2.65 13.87
CA PHE A 22 -6.10 2.05 12.60
C PHE A 22 -7.37 1.21 12.60
N ASN A 23 -8.20 1.28 13.67
CA ASN A 23 -9.39 0.45 13.78
C ASN A 23 -10.36 0.65 12.60
N LYS A 24 -10.61 1.89 12.18
CA LYS A 24 -11.48 2.17 11.04
C LYS A 24 -10.93 1.63 9.74
N LEU A 25 -9.61 1.73 9.54
CA LEU A 25 -8.95 1.19 8.36
C LEU A 25 -9.04 -0.34 8.34
N ARG A 26 -8.73 -0.99 9.47
CA ARG A 26 -8.85 -2.45 9.61
C ARG A 26 -10.27 -2.92 9.32
N GLU A 27 -11.26 -2.26 9.91
CA GLU A 27 -12.67 -2.55 9.70
C GLU A 27 -13.04 -2.42 8.22
N ALA A 28 -12.58 -1.39 7.54
CA ALA A 28 -12.81 -1.19 6.12
C ALA A 28 -12.17 -2.29 5.24
N ILE A 29 -10.98 -2.77 5.62
CA ILE A 29 -10.29 -3.86 4.94
C ILE A 29 -11.10 -5.16 5.08
N PHE A 30 -11.49 -5.52 6.30
CA PHE A 30 -12.16 -6.79 6.56
C PHE A 30 -13.66 -6.80 6.26
N SER A 31 -14.29 -5.63 6.04
CA SER A 31 -15.70 -5.49 5.70
C SER A 31 -15.97 -5.33 4.19
N ASN A 32 -15.04 -5.72 3.36
CA ASN A 32 -15.21 -5.68 1.90
C ASN A 32 -15.26 -4.28 1.25
N ARG A 33 -14.64 -3.28 1.87
CA ARG A 33 -14.61 -1.91 1.35
C ARG A 33 -13.29 -1.47 0.75
N LEU A 34 -12.22 -2.23 1.03
CA LEU A 34 -10.88 -1.91 0.54
C LEU A 34 -10.20 -3.12 -0.08
N THR A 35 -9.36 -2.86 -1.05
CA THR A 35 -8.47 -3.86 -1.64
C THR A 35 -7.02 -3.45 -1.40
N LEU A 36 -6.23 -4.38 -0.85
CA LEU A 36 -4.80 -4.20 -0.68
C LEU A 36 -4.07 -4.55 -1.96
N MET A 37 -3.16 -3.67 -2.36
CA MET A 37 -2.23 -3.93 -3.45
C MET A 37 -0.87 -4.26 -2.87
N HIS A 38 -0.25 -5.33 -3.32
CA HIS A 38 1.10 -5.73 -2.90
C HIS A 38 1.86 -6.38 -4.05
N GLY A 39 3.13 -6.66 -3.86
CA GLY A 39 3.96 -7.32 -4.85
C GLY A 39 5.45 -7.08 -4.60
N GLY A 40 6.30 -7.84 -5.27
CA GLY A 40 7.74 -7.70 -5.20
C GLY A 40 8.31 -7.76 -3.79
N LYS A 41 9.20 -6.85 -3.50
CA LYS A 41 9.87 -6.75 -2.19
C LYS A 41 8.89 -6.51 -1.04
N LEU A 42 7.82 -5.74 -1.26
CA LEU A 42 6.81 -5.49 -0.23
C LEU A 42 6.15 -6.79 0.25
N THR A 43 5.85 -7.72 -0.65
CA THR A 43 5.32 -9.03 -0.27
C THR A 43 6.31 -9.81 0.60
N GLN A 44 7.60 -9.74 0.31
CA GLN A 44 8.64 -10.37 1.12
C GLN A 44 8.72 -9.73 2.52
N GLU A 45 8.59 -8.43 2.60
CA GLU A 45 8.54 -7.71 3.87
C GLU A 45 7.29 -8.11 4.69
N TYR A 46 6.15 -8.30 4.05
CA TYR A 46 4.94 -8.83 4.70
C TYR A 46 5.16 -10.23 5.24
N ARG A 47 5.90 -11.08 4.52
CA ARG A 47 6.28 -12.41 5.02
C ARG A 47 7.12 -12.29 6.29
N SER A 48 8.11 -11.44 6.29
CA SER A 48 8.99 -11.20 7.45
C SER A 48 8.23 -10.63 8.65
N ALA A 49 7.22 -9.82 8.41
CA ALA A 49 6.34 -9.27 9.45
C ALA A 49 5.29 -10.28 9.95
N GLY A 50 5.18 -11.45 9.33
CA GLY A 50 4.24 -12.49 9.74
C GLY A 50 2.78 -12.20 9.40
N VAL A 51 2.49 -11.39 8.37
CA VAL A 51 1.12 -11.05 7.94
C VAL A 51 0.70 -11.75 6.65
N LEU A 52 1.56 -12.58 6.07
CA LEU A 52 1.29 -13.18 4.76
C LEU A 52 0.05 -14.09 4.76
N ASN A 53 -0.24 -14.78 5.87
CA ASN A 53 -1.44 -15.58 6.02
C ASN A 53 -2.72 -14.73 5.98
N VAL A 54 -2.70 -13.53 6.56
CA VAL A 54 -3.81 -12.58 6.48
C VAL A 54 -4.00 -12.08 5.06
N ILE A 55 -2.91 -11.77 4.36
CA ILE A 55 -2.93 -11.38 2.95
C ILE A 55 -3.54 -12.50 2.10
N ALA A 56 -3.19 -13.76 2.36
CA ALA A 56 -3.74 -14.90 1.64
C ALA A 56 -5.26 -15.05 1.84
N LEU A 57 -5.75 -14.85 3.07
CA LEU A 57 -7.19 -14.84 3.36
C LEU A 57 -7.91 -13.71 2.62
N LEU A 58 -7.34 -12.53 2.61
CA LEU A 58 -7.89 -11.39 1.88
C LEU A 58 -7.91 -11.65 0.36
N ALA A 59 -6.88 -12.29 -0.16
CA ALA A 59 -6.80 -12.64 -1.58
C ALA A 59 -7.90 -13.62 -2.01
N GLN A 60 -8.29 -14.56 -1.15
CA GLN A 60 -9.38 -15.50 -1.43
C GLN A 60 -10.72 -14.81 -1.68
N SER A 61 -10.95 -13.66 -1.07
CA SER A 61 -12.17 -12.88 -1.26
C SER A 61 -11.97 -11.66 -2.19
N GLY A 62 -10.89 -11.63 -2.96
CA GLY A 62 -10.58 -10.54 -3.88
C GLY A 62 -10.15 -9.23 -3.20
N ARG A 63 -9.67 -9.33 -1.95
CA ARG A 63 -9.32 -8.16 -1.13
C ARG A 63 -7.84 -7.85 -1.09
N ALA A 64 -7.02 -8.72 -1.59
CA ALA A 64 -5.61 -8.48 -1.81
C ALA A 64 -5.27 -8.90 -3.22
N ILE A 65 -4.62 -8.03 -3.96
CA ILE A 65 -4.20 -8.25 -5.34
C ILE A 65 -2.69 -8.12 -5.39
N ARG A 66 -2.05 -9.15 -5.93
CA ARG A 66 -0.61 -9.12 -6.18
C ARG A 66 -0.34 -8.57 -7.57
N VAL A 67 0.50 -7.55 -7.63
CA VAL A 67 1.00 -6.98 -8.89
C VAL A 67 2.17 -7.82 -9.39
N ASP A 68 2.23 -8.05 -10.70
CA ASP A 68 3.27 -8.85 -11.34
C ASP A 68 4.67 -8.25 -11.11
N ASP A 69 5.61 -9.10 -10.70
CA ASP A 69 6.99 -8.70 -10.43
C ASP A 69 7.67 -8.09 -11.66
N ALA A 70 7.39 -8.57 -12.86
CA ALA A 70 7.96 -8.02 -14.09
C ALA A 70 7.53 -6.56 -14.31
N LEU A 71 6.28 -6.23 -14.02
CA LEU A 71 5.77 -4.86 -14.12
C LEU A 71 6.40 -3.96 -13.07
N ILE A 72 6.54 -4.44 -11.83
CA ILE A 72 7.20 -3.70 -10.75
C ILE A 72 8.65 -3.43 -11.10
N ASN A 73 9.38 -4.44 -11.57
CA ASN A 73 10.79 -4.30 -11.95
C ASN A 73 10.99 -3.31 -13.11
N ALA A 74 10.09 -3.31 -14.09
CA ALA A 74 10.12 -2.35 -15.18
C ALA A 74 9.95 -0.91 -14.68
N GLU A 75 9.04 -0.68 -13.75
CA GLU A 75 8.85 0.65 -13.14
C GLU A 75 10.01 1.03 -12.22
N LEU A 76 10.56 0.07 -11.48
CA LEU A 76 11.72 0.30 -10.62
C LEU A 76 12.93 0.82 -11.42
N ALA A 77 13.17 0.27 -12.59
CA ALA A 77 14.24 0.72 -13.47
C ALA A 77 14.05 2.18 -13.92
N LYS A 78 12.81 2.62 -14.11
CA LYS A 78 12.49 3.99 -14.54
C LYS A 78 12.71 5.03 -13.43
N ILE A 79 12.55 4.65 -12.18
CA ILE A 79 12.63 5.57 -11.02
C ILE A 79 13.94 5.44 -10.25
N LYS A 80 14.87 4.62 -10.73
CA LYS A 80 16.18 4.44 -10.10
C LYS A 80 16.86 5.80 -9.90
N ASN A 81 17.31 6.05 -8.67
CA ASN A 81 17.96 7.30 -8.23
C ASN A 81 17.06 8.55 -8.22
N LEU A 82 15.75 8.41 -8.41
CA LEU A 82 14.81 9.53 -8.34
C LEU A 82 14.09 9.63 -6.98
N CYS A 83 14.11 8.57 -6.19
CA CYS A 83 13.47 8.53 -4.88
C CYS A 83 14.39 9.04 -3.78
N THR A 84 13.82 9.72 -2.78
CA THR A 84 14.54 10.14 -1.58
C THR A 84 14.54 9.08 -0.49
N SER A 85 13.52 8.20 -0.49
CA SER A 85 13.44 7.07 0.45
C SER A 85 14.19 5.85 -0.06
N ASN A 86 14.49 4.92 0.85
CA ASN A 86 15.01 3.60 0.50
C ASN A 86 13.93 2.61 0.06
N ASP A 87 12.66 3.04 0.06
CA ASP A 87 11.50 2.22 -0.25
C ASP A 87 10.98 2.47 -1.66
N GLU A 88 11.89 2.64 -2.62
CA GLU A 88 11.56 2.85 -4.03
C GLU A 88 10.70 1.71 -4.61
N HIS A 89 10.77 0.51 -4.04
CA HIS A 89 9.92 -0.62 -4.42
C HIS A 89 8.42 -0.34 -4.17
N VAL A 90 8.07 0.46 -3.18
CA VAL A 90 6.68 0.87 -2.93
C VAL A 90 6.18 1.81 -4.02
N ILE A 91 7.02 2.74 -4.44
CA ILE A 91 6.73 3.66 -5.54
C ILE A 91 6.58 2.89 -6.86
N ALA A 92 7.48 1.96 -7.13
CA ALA A 92 7.42 1.11 -8.31
C ALA A 92 6.14 0.26 -8.34
N LEU A 93 5.75 -0.31 -7.20
CA LEU A 93 4.50 -1.05 -7.05
C LEU A 93 3.29 -0.19 -7.41
N ALA A 94 3.21 1.02 -6.85
CA ALA A 94 2.10 1.93 -7.13
C ALA A 94 2.01 2.32 -8.62
N ARG A 95 3.16 2.51 -9.26
CA ARG A 95 3.23 2.82 -10.69
C ARG A 95 2.82 1.65 -11.57
N ALA A 96 3.21 0.44 -11.18
CA ALA A 96 2.90 -0.80 -11.91
C ALA A 96 1.43 -1.24 -11.75
N ASP A 97 0.77 -0.77 -10.70
CA ASP A 97 -0.58 -1.20 -10.38
C ASP A 97 -1.60 -0.62 -11.36
N ARG A 98 -2.26 -1.52 -12.09
CA ARG A 98 -3.31 -1.16 -13.06
C ARG A 98 -4.58 -0.62 -12.39
N GLN A 99 -4.84 -1.01 -11.16
CA GLN A 99 -5.95 -0.48 -10.35
C GLN A 99 -5.67 0.93 -9.84
N ARG A 100 -4.45 1.40 -10.05
CA ARG A 100 -3.99 2.73 -9.65
C ARG A 100 -4.19 3.01 -8.17
N ALA A 101 -3.66 2.11 -7.32
CA ALA A 101 -3.58 2.36 -5.89
C ALA A 101 -2.79 3.65 -5.66
N ARG A 102 -3.47 4.70 -5.26
CA ARG A 102 -2.89 6.03 -5.04
C ARG A 102 -3.03 6.49 -3.60
N VAL A 103 -3.33 5.56 -2.71
CA VAL A 103 -3.35 5.80 -1.26
C VAL A 103 -2.31 4.91 -0.60
N LEU A 104 -1.45 5.52 0.17
CA LEU A 104 -0.39 4.83 0.92
C LEU A 104 -0.57 5.07 2.41
N CYS A 105 -0.48 4.01 3.19
CA CYS A 105 -0.43 4.08 4.64
C CYS A 105 1.02 3.85 5.09
N THR A 106 1.67 4.90 5.58
CA THR A 106 3.07 4.86 6.06
C THR A 106 3.34 5.95 7.09
N ASN A 107 4.30 5.70 7.96
CA ASN A 107 4.87 6.69 8.87
C ASN A 107 6.22 7.24 8.40
N ASP A 108 6.80 6.67 7.34
CA ASP A 108 8.08 7.12 6.81
C ASP A 108 7.92 8.45 6.05
N GLN A 109 8.57 9.51 6.55
CA GLN A 109 8.44 10.84 5.96
C GLN A 109 9.05 10.93 4.56
N ALA A 110 10.18 10.27 4.31
CA ALA A 110 10.80 10.26 2.99
C ALA A 110 9.91 9.56 1.97
N LEU A 111 9.31 8.43 2.35
CA LEU A 111 8.38 7.70 1.50
C LEU A 111 7.10 8.51 1.23
N ARG A 112 6.58 9.22 2.21
CA ARG A 112 5.45 10.15 2.03
C ARG A 112 5.76 11.23 0.99
N THR A 113 6.95 11.80 1.06
CA THR A 113 7.41 12.83 0.13
C THR A 113 7.47 12.28 -1.28
N ASP A 114 8.08 11.12 -1.47
CA ASP A 114 8.16 10.46 -2.77
C ASP A 114 6.77 10.12 -3.33
N PHE A 115 5.89 9.58 -2.51
CA PHE A 115 4.56 9.14 -2.94
C PHE A 115 3.67 10.31 -3.37
N LYS A 116 3.87 11.50 -2.80
CA LYS A 116 3.16 12.72 -3.20
C LYS A 116 3.83 13.48 -4.34
N ASN A 117 5.02 13.07 -4.74
CA ASN A 117 5.77 13.73 -5.81
C ASN A 117 5.15 13.40 -7.17
N LYS A 118 4.64 14.43 -7.85
CA LYS A 118 3.97 14.27 -9.15
C LYS A 118 4.88 13.73 -10.26
N THR A 119 6.19 13.88 -10.14
CA THR A 119 7.12 13.30 -11.10
C THR A 119 7.27 11.80 -10.95
N LEU A 120 6.98 11.27 -9.77
CA LEU A 120 7.01 9.83 -9.48
C LEU A 120 5.65 9.19 -9.64
N ILE A 121 4.61 9.81 -9.07
CA ILE A 121 3.23 9.29 -9.10
C ILE A 121 2.27 10.39 -9.53
N ASP A 122 1.60 10.17 -10.65
CA ASP A 122 0.61 11.10 -11.20
C ASP A 122 -0.53 10.33 -11.89
N ASN A 123 -1.63 11.05 -12.13
CA ASN A 123 -2.83 10.56 -12.84
C ASN A 123 -3.41 9.22 -12.31
N PRO A 124 -3.94 9.17 -11.07
CA PRO A 124 -4.05 10.24 -10.09
C PRO A 124 -2.81 10.42 -9.23
N ARG A 125 -2.72 11.56 -8.55
CA ARG A 125 -1.64 11.83 -7.60
C ARG A 125 -1.70 10.91 -6.39
N GLY A 126 -0.53 10.60 -5.83
CA GLY A 126 -0.44 9.87 -4.58
C GLY A 126 -0.93 10.68 -3.39
N THR A 127 -1.66 10.03 -2.49
CA THR A 127 -2.11 10.59 -1.22
C THR A 127 -1.71 9.67 -0.07
N ILE A 128 -1.52 10.26 1.09
CA ILE A 128 -1.19 9.50 2.28
C ILE A 128 -2.46 9.29 3.10
N TYR A 129 -2.70 8.06 3.54
CA TYR A 129 -3.85 7.74 4.39
C TYR A 129 -3.82 8.59 5.66
N SER A 130 -4.97 9.18 5.96
CA SER A 130 -5.22 9.87 7.20
C SER A 130 -6.61 9.47 7.71
N PRO A 131 -6.75 9.08 8.98
CA PRO A 131 -8.06 8.69 9.54
C PRO A 131 -9.14 9.75 9.39
N THR A 132 -8.74 11.03 9.37
CA THR A 132 -9.67 12.17 9.25
C THR A 132 -10.06 12.47 7.81
N ARG A 133 -9.13 12.29 6.85
CA ARG A 133 -9.38 12.65 5.43
C ARG A 133 -10.05 11.57 4.62
N HIS A 134 -9.79 10.31 4.94
CA HIS A 134 -10.19 9.17 4.10
C HIS A 134 -11.37 8.38 4.66
N THR A 135 -11.99 8.83 5.75
CA THR A 135 -13.13 8.13 6.35
C THR A 135 -14.32 7.99 5.39
N ALA A 136 -14.57 8.99 4.55
CA ALA A 136 -15.67 8.97 3.59
C ALA A 136 -15.30 8.31 2.26
N SER A 137 -14.01 8.28 1.90
CA SER A 137 -13.53 7.73 0.63
C SER A 137 -13.08 6.27 0.72
N LEU A 138 -13.17 5.64 1.88
CA LEU A 138 -12.88 4.22 2.07
C LEU A 138 -13.91 3.28 1.39
N ALA A 139 -14.76 3.82 0.54
CA ALA A 139 -15.93 3.09 0.09
C ALA A 139 -15.71 2.21 -1.15
N ASN A 140 -14.76 2.49 -2.02
CA ASN A 140 -14.61 1.71 -3.27
C ASN A 140 -13.17 1.69 -3.79
N CYS A 141 -12.78 0.55 -4.29
CA CYS A 141 -11.61 0.38 -5.12
C CYS A 141 -12.02 0.37 -6.59
#